data_283ca533f1f97f310de0326e4df448cb
#
_entry.id   283ca533f1f97f310de0326e4df448cb
#
_cell.length_a   1.000
_cell.length_b   1.000
_cell.length_c   1.000
_cell.angle_alpha   90.00
_cell.angle_beta   90.00
_cell.angle_gamma   90.00
#
_symmetry.space_group_name_H-M   'P 1'
#
loop_
_entity.id
_entity.type
_entity.pdbx_description
1 polymer ?
#
loop_
_entity_poly.entity_id
_entity_poly.type
_entity_poly.pdbx_seq_one_letter_code
_entity_poly.pdbx_strand_id
1 'polypeptide(L)'
;ENASRDVQIAFANELSLICAKAGINVWKLIELANKHPRVKILQPGCGVGGHCIAVDPYFITADFPEESKLIAQARETNNGKAEWCTGQILAQILKFEKENGRKPQVALMGLAFKPNIDDLRESPAMEIAHGVTDAVQSQYLMVVEPNIKQHPRFALTDYNEAYQKADIVV
;
A
#
# COMPACT_ATOMS: atom_id res chain seq x y z
N GLU A 1 1.62 21.14 -8.00
CA GLU A 1 0.83 20.58 -6.89
C GLU A 1 1.15 19.09 -6.70
N ASN A 2 0.95 18.24 -7.73
CA ASN A 2 1.07 16.79 -7.62
C ASN A 2 2.46 16.30 -7.17
N ALA A 3 3.54 16.86 -7.72
CA ALA A 3 4.90 16.54 -7.29
C ALA A 3 5.16 16.92 -5.82
N SER A 4 4.66 18.08 -5.36
CA SER A 4 4.78 18.46 -3.94
C SER A 4 4.01 17.50 -3.03
N ARG A 5 2.82 17.07 -3.45
CA ARG A 5 2.01 16.11 -2.70
C ARG A 5 2.67 14.73 -2.65
N ASP A 6 3.27 14.31 -3.76
CA ASP A 6 4.02 13.06 -3.85
C ASP A 6 5.20 13.02 -2.88
N VAL A 7 5.99 14.11 -2.82
CA VAL A 7 7.09 14.26 -1.85
C VAL A 7 6.61 14.20 -0.39
N GLN A 8 5.48 14.84 -0.09
CA GLN A 8 4.91 14.80 1.26
C GLN A 8 4.43 13.39 1.65
N ILE A 9 3.85 12.66 0.70
CA ILE A 9 3.44 11.26 0.92
C ILE A 9 4.69 10.36 1.08
N ALA A 10 5.72 10.56 0.26
CA ALA A 10 6.97 9.83 0.36
C ALA A 10 7.61 9.99 1.73
N PHE A 11 7.64 11.21 2.27
CA PHE A 11 8.13 11.46 3.63
C PHE A 11 7.35 10.66 4.68
N ALA A 12 6.00 10.66 4.61
CA ALA A 12 5.17 9.88 5.54
C ALA A 12 5.40 8.36 5.38
N ASN A 13 5.55 7.89 4.14
CA ASN A 13 5.83 6.49 3.84
C ASN A 13 7.20 6.07 4.39
N GLU A 14 8.25 6.87 4.18
CA GLU A 14 9.58 6.61 4.73
C GLU A 14 9.57 6.59 6.26
N LEU A 15 8.88 7.53 6.93
CA LEU A 15 8.67 7.49 8.37
C LEU A 15 8.03 6.17 8.82
N SER A 16 7.08 5.63 8.06
CA SER A 16 6.45 4.35 8.40
C SER A 16 7.43 3.17 8.34
N LEU A 17 8.38 3.18 7.39
CA LEU A 17 9.43 2.16 7.30
C LEU A 17 10.39 2.25 8.51
N ILE A 18 10.83 3.46 8.86
CA ILE A 18 11.67 3.72 10.01
C ILE A 18 10.98 3.27 11.30
N CYS A 19 9.71 3.66 11.48
CA CYS A 19 8.91 3.29 12.65
C CYS A 19 8.71 1.78 12.76
N ALA A 20 8.43 1.09 11.66
CA ALA A 20 8.31 -0.37 11.65
C ALA A 20 9.61 -1.05 12.11
N LYS A 21 10.76 -0.60 11.63
CA LYS A 21 12.07 -1.11 12.06
C LYS A 21 12.39 -0.79 13.52
N ALA A 22 11.98 0.37 14.01
CA ALA A 22 12.19 0.82 15.39
C ALA A 22 11.18 0.29 16.39
N GLY A 23 10.13 -0.42 15.95
CA GLY A 23 9.04 -0.87 16.82
C GLY A 23 8.15 0.27 17.34
N ILE A 24 8.06 1.38 16.60
CA ILE A 24 7.30 2.58 16.95
C ILE A 24 5.99 2.60 16.15
N ASN A 25 4.91 3.03 16.79
CA ASN A 25 3.65 3.27 16.09
C ASN A 25 3.72 4.60 15.31
N VAL A 26 3.76 4.52 13.97
CA VAL A 26 3.87 5.69 13.09
C VAL A 26 2.67 6.63 13.20
N TRP A 27 1.47 6.11 13.39
CA TRP A 27 0.25 6.91 13.54
C TRP A 27 0.33 7.81 14.76
N LYS A 28 0.82 7.27 15.89
CA LYS A 28 1.04 8.01 17.12
C LYS A 28 2.14 9.05 16.97
N LEU A 29 3.22 8.70 16.28
CA LEU A 29 4.31 9.64 15.99
C LEU A 29 3.79 10.84 15.19
N ILE A 30 3.03 10.58 14.10
CA ILE A 30 2.48 11.64 13.24
C ILE A 30 1.47 12.49 14.02
N GLU A 31 0.59 11.89 14.82
CA GLU A 31 -0.34 12.62 15.69
C GLU A 31 0.39 13.60 16.60
N LEU A 32 1.48 13.15 17.25
CA LEU A 32 2.27 13.98 18.14
C LEU A 32 3.02 15.08 17.39
N ALA A 33 3.65 14.77 16.27
CA ALA A 33 4.37 15.74 15.45
C ALA A 33 3.45 16.85 14.93
N ASN A 34 2.23 16.48 14.50
CA ASN A 34 1.25 17.42 13.97
C ASN A 34 0.60 18.33 15.04
N LYS A 35 0.88 18.13 16.33
CA LYS A 35 0.52 19.11 17.38
C LYS A 35 1.31 20.40 17.26
N HIS A 36 2.48 20.36 16.61
CA HIS A 36 3.25 21.56 16.35
C HIS A 36 2.59 22.38 15.22
N PRO A 37 2.32 23.69 15.41
CA PRO A 37 1.51 24.49 14.48
C PRO A 37 2.10 24.64 13.07
N ARG A 38 3.40 24.42 12.90
CA ARG A 38 4.10 24.51 11.61
C ARG A 38 4.35 23.16 10.95
N VAL A 39 3.84 22.06 11.53
CA VAL A 39 4.06 20.68 11.02
C VAL A 39 2.75 20.10 10.57
N LYS A 40 2.72 19.54 9.36
CA LYS A 40 1.55 18.84 8.81
C LYS A 40 2.04 17.64 7.99
N ILE A 41 2.40 16.57 8.69
CA ILE A 41 2.79 15.31 8.07
C ILE A 41 1.52 14.58 7.61
N LEU A 42 1.52 14.06 6.37
CA LEU A 42 0.43 13.26 5.83
C LEU A 42 0.41 11.86 6.45
N GLN A 43 -0.67 11.14 6.23
CA GLN A 43 -0.77 9.75 6.65
C GLN A 43 -0.01 8.85 5.66
N PRO A 44 0.78 7.87 6.13
CA PRO A 44 1.42 6.90 5.26
C PRO A 44 0.38 5.92 4.69
N GLY A 45 0.70 5.37 3.51
CA GLY A 45 -0.11 4.36 2.84
C GLY A 45 0.75 3.24 2.26
N CYS A 46 0.17 2.44 1.38
CA CYS A 46 0.87 1.36 0.68
C CYS A 46 1.59 1.82 -0.61
N GLY A 47 1.59 3.09 -0.91
CA GLY A 47 2.16 3.71 -2.09
C GLY A 47 1.28 4.85 -2.60
N VAL A 48 1.52 5.29 -3.84
CA VAL A 48 0.75 6.35 -4.50
C VAL A 48 0.24 5.85 -5.84
N GLY A 49 -1.07 5.79 -5.98
CA GLY A 49 -1.76 5.40 -7.20
C GLY A 49 -2.51 6.55 -7.87
N GLY A 50 -3.25 6.19 -8.93
CA GLY A 50 -4.01 7.13 -9.74
C GLY A 50 -3.19 7.75 -10.87
N HIS A 51 -3.83 8.58 -11.66
CA HIS A 51 -3.27 9.07 -12.93
C HIS A 51 -2.61 10.46 -12.87
N CYS A 52 -2.62 11.13 -11.71
CA CYS A 52 -1.98 12.45 -11.55
C CYS A 52 -0.76 12.37 -10.64
N ILE A 53 -0.94 12.10 -9.34
CA ILE A 53 0.16 12.13 -8.36
C ILE A 53 1.22 11.07 -8.68
N ALA A 54 0.81 9.89 -9.15
CA ALA A 54 1.73 8.82 -9.53
C ALA A 54 2.51 9.10 -10.82
N VAL A 55 2.03 10.00 -11.70
CA VAL A 55 2.54 10.20 -13.07
C VAL A 55 3.20 11.56 -13.26
N ASP A 56 2.57 12.64 -12.83
CA ASP A 56 3.04 14.01 -13.10
C ASP A 56 4.50 14.29 -12.67
N PRO A 57 5.00 13.75 -11.54
CA PRO A 57 6.40 13.94 -11.16
C PRO A 57 7.40 13.45 -12.20
N TYR A 58 7.06 12.42 -12.99
CA TYR A 58 7.95 11.90 -14.03
C TYR A 58 8.20 12.89 -15.17
N PHE A 59 7.25 13.77 -15.49
CA PHE A 59 7.49 14.83 -16.49
C PHE A 59 8.59 15.79 -16.03
N ILE A 60 8.59 16.14 -14.74
CA ILE A 60 9.63 17.01 -14.17
C ILE A 60 10.99 16.29 -14.16
N THR A 61 11.02 15.02 -13.74
CA THR A 61 12.27 14.28 -13.65
C THR A 61 12.84 13.91 -15.01
N ALA A 62 12.01 13.78 -16.04
CA ALA A 62 12.45 13.55 -17.41
C ALA A 62 13.11 14.79 -18.03
N ASP A 63 12.52 15.98 -17.79
CA ASP A 63 13.02 17.22 -18.36
C ASP A 63 14.20 17.80 -17.57
N PHE A 64 14.28 17.56 -16.25
CA PHE A 64 15.27 18.13 -15.34
C PHE A 64 15.90 17.06 -14.43
N PRO A 65 16.60 16.05 -14.96
CA PRO A 65 17.09 14.92 -14.19
C PRO A 65 18.12 15.29 -13.11
N GLU A 66 18.95 16.31 -13.37
CA GLU A 66 19.99 16.73 -12.43
C GLU A 66 19.46 17.59 -11.28
N GLU A 67 18.41 18.35 -11.51
CA GLU A 67 17.84 19.27 -10.53
C GLU A 67 16.71 18.65 -9.70
N SER A 68 16.03 17.62 -10.20
CA SER A 68 14.83 17.03 -9.61
C SER A 68 15.09 15.82 -8.70
N LYS A 69 16.26 15.71 -8.09
CA LYS A 69 16.69 14.54 -7.28
C LYS A 69 15.73 14.21 -6.13
N LEU A 70 15.21 15.22 -5.45
CA LEU A 70 14.24 15.01 -4.37
C LEU A 70 12.93 14.42 -4.89
N ILE A 71 12.44 14.90 -6.04
CA ILE A 71 11.20 14.43 -6.67
C ILE A 71 11.38 12.99 -7.14
N ALA A 72 12.52 12.69 -7.77
CA ALA A 72 12.87 11.34 -8.21
C ALA A 72 12.93 10.36 -7.03
N GLN A 73 13.61 10.74 -5.95
CA GLN A 73 13.73 9.91 -4.76
C GLN A 73 12.36 9.69 -4.07
N ALA A 74 11.49 10.68 -4.07
CA ALA A 74 10.14 10.55 -3.54
C ALA A 74 9.34 9.51 -4.34
N ARG A 75 9.43 9.52 -5.67
CA ARG A 75 8.80 8.48 -6.51
C ARG A 75 9.34 7.09 -6.21
N GLU A 76 10.65 6.95 -6.07
CA GLU A 76 11.28 5.68 -5.72
C GLU A 76 10.76 5.15 -4.36
N THR A 77 10.71 6.01 -3.35
CA THR A 77 10.17 5.68 -2.03
C THR A 77 8.71 5.23 -2.10
N ASN A 78 7.87 5.96 -2.84
CA ASN A 78 6.45 5.63 -3.00
C ASN A 78 6.23 4.34 -3.80
N ASN A 79 7.02 4.11 -4.85
CA ASN A 79 6.95 2.89 -5.66
C ASN A 79 7.38 1.65 -4.86
N GLY A 80 8.48 1.72 -4.11
CA GLY A 80 8.94 0.60 -3.29
C GLY A 80 8.03 0.24 -2.11
N LYS A 81 7.05 1.09 -1.80
CA LYS A 81 6.19 0.87 -0.63
C LYS A 81 5.25 -0.32 -0.79
N ALA A 82 4.71 -0.58 -1.97
CA ALA A 82 3.84 -1.73 -2.25
C ALA A 82 4.60 -3.06 -2.10
N GLU A 83 5.83 -3.13 -2.61
CA GLU A 83 6.70 -4.29 -2.44
C GLU A 83 7.02 -4.56 -0.97
N TRP A 84 7.36 -3.50 -0.21
CA TRP A 84 7.59 -3.62 1.23
C TRP A 84 6.34 -4.15 1.95
N CYS A 85 5.14 -3.63 1.65
CA CYS A 85 3.88 -4.12 2.21
C CYS A 85 3.66 -5.60 1.89
N THR A 86 3.88 -6.01 0.64
CA THR A 86 3.82 -7.43 0.24
C THR A 86 4.74 -8.29 1.08
N GLY A 87 5.99 -7.87 1.28
CA GLY A 87 6.95 -8.56 2.13
C GLY A 87 6.47 -8.71 3.59
N GLN A 88 5.85 -7.67 4.16
CA GLN A 88 5.27 -7.73 5.51
C GLN A 88 4.10 -8.72 5.59
N ILE A 89 3.24 -8.75 4.58
CA ILE A 89 2.11 -9.69 4.51
C ILE A 89 2.62 -11.13 4.47
N LEU A 90 3.56 -11.41 3.58
CA LEU A 90 4.15 -12.76 3.47
C LEU A 90 4.86 -13.19 4.76
N ALA A 91 5.54 -12.28 5.44
CA ALA A 91 6.16 -12.56 6.75
C ALA A 91 5.10 -12.90 7.81
N GLN A 92 3.94 -12.21 7.83
CA GLN A 92 2.85 -12.53 8.74
C GLN A 92 2.20 -13.88 8.42
N ILE A 93 2.06 -14.23 7.15
CA ILE A 93 1.56 -15.54 6.71
C ILE A 93 2.49 -16.65 7.23
N LEU A 94 3.79 -16.54 7.04
CA LEU A 94 4.78 -17.51 7.52
C LEU A 94 4.78 -17.63 9.05
N LYS A 95 4.64 -16.50 9.73
CA LYS A 95 4.52 -16.49 11.20
C LYS A 95 3.30 -17.26 11.66
N PHE A 96 2.13 -16.98 11.04
CA PHE A 96 0.88 -17.69 11.36
C PHE A 96 1.00 -19.20 11.12
N GLU A 97 1.56 -19.62 9.99
CA GLU A 97 1.80 -21.04 9.66
C GLU A 97 2.63 -21.73 10.75
N LYS A 98 3.72 -21.07 11.19
CA LYS A 98 4.60 -21.59 12.24
C LYS A 98 3.91 -21.74 13.59
N GLU A 99 3.06 -20.76 13.95
CA GLU A 99 2.37 -20.73 15.24
C GLU A 99 1.16 -21.69 15.30
N ASN A 100 0.47 -21.90 14.17
CA ASN A 100 -0.80 -22.64 14.11
C ASN A 100 -0.71 -24.00 13.40
N GLY A 101 0.40 -24.34 12.76
CA GLY A 101 0.59 -25.61 12.03
C GLY A 101 -0.29 -25.77 10.80
N ARG A 102 -0.91 -24.69 10.31
CA ARG A 102 -1.73 -24.65 9.09
C ARG A 102 -1.57 -23.32 8.34
N LYS A 103 -1.92 -23.31 7.07
CA LYS A 103 -1.95 -22.07 6.28
C LYS A 103 -3.13 -21.19 6.70
N PRO A 104 -2.95 -19.84 6.75
CA PRO A 104 -4.04 -18.91 7.01
C PRO A 104 -4.92 -18.71 5.79
N GLN A 105 -6.19 -18.36 6.03
CA GLN A 105 -7.05 -17.72 5.05
C GLN A 105 -6.74 -16.21 5.08
N VAL A 106 -6.34 -15.65 3.93
CA VAL A 106 -5.94 -14.24 3.81
C VAL A 106 -6.96 -13.47 3.00
N ALA A 107 -7.50 -12.39 3.55
CA ALA A 107 -8.38 -11.47 2.85
C ALA A 107 -7.62 -10.20 2.44
N LEU A 108 -7.59 -9.91 1.14
CA LEU A 108 -7.08 -8.66 0.58
C LEU A 108 -8.28 -7.73 0.34
N MET A 109 -8.41 -6.67 1.16
CA MET A 109 -9.61 -5.86 1.28
C MET A 109 -9.51 -4.55 0.51
N GLY A 110 -9.67 -4.63 -0.80
CA GLY A 110 -9.66 -3.51 -1.73
C GLY A 110 -8.54 -3.59 -2.76
N LEU A 111 -8.85 -3.18 -3.97
CA LEU A 111 -7.93 -3.15 -5.11
C LEU A 111 -7.74 -1.74 -5.66
N ALA A 112 -8.66 -0.82 -5.39
CA ALA A 112 -8.62 0.55 -5.89
C ALA A 112 -7.56 1.39 -5.16
N PHE A 113 -7.03 2.43 -5.83
CA PHE A 113 -5.99 3.28 -5.24
C PHE A 113 -6.52 4.23 -4.16
N LYS A 114 -7.82 4.35 -3.99
CA LYS A 114 -8.48 5.07 -2.89
C LYS A 114 -9.89 4.51 -2.63
N PRO A 115 -10.49 4.77 -1.47
CA PRO A 115 -11.79 4.24 -1.12
C PRO A 115 -12.93 4.79 -2.00
N ASN A 116 -13.98 3.98 -2.17
CA ASN A 116 -15.25 4.32 -2.83
C ASN A 116 -15.11 4.70 -4.33
N ILE A 117 -14.17 4.09 -5.03
CA ILE A 117 -14.03 4.20 -6.48
C ILE A 117 -13.78 2.83 -7.13
N ASP A 118 -14.02 2.75 -8.43
CA ASP A 118 -13.77 1.57 -9.29
C ASP A 118 -12.47 1.70 -10.13
N ASP A 119 -11.65 2.73 -9.86
CA ASP A 119 -10.42 2.99 -10.59
C ASP A 119 -9.24 2.22 -10.00
N LEU A 120 -8.72 1.27 -10.77
CA LEU A 120 -7.59 0.41 -10.40
C LEU A 120 -6.25 0.86 -11.01
N ARG A 121 -6.23 1.98 -11.76
CA ARG A 121 -5.02 2.44 -12.46
C ARG A 121 -3.93 2.83 -11.48
N GLU A 122 -2.69 2.35 -11.74
CA GLU A 122 -1.53 2.61 -10.89
C GLU A 122 -1.80 2.36 -9.39
N SER A 123 -2.67 1.36 -9.09
CA SER A 123 -3.04 1.08 -7.70
C SER A 123 -1.96 0.26 -6.98
N PRO A 124 -1.37 0.77 -5.90
CA PRO A 124 -0.47 -0.01 -5.05
C PRO A 124 -1.15 -1.24 -4.43
N ALA A 125 -2.47 -1.18 -4.16
CA ALA A 125 -3.23 -2.32 -3.67
C ALA A 125 -3.29 -3.45 -4.71
N MET A 126 -3.36 -3.10 -6.00
CA MET A 126 -3.24 -4.08 -7.09
C MET A 126 -1.87 -4.74 -7.14
N GLU A 127 -0.79 -3.97 -6.98
CA GLU A 127 0.57 -4.52 -6.93
C GLU A 127 0.74 -5.48 -5.75
N ILE A 128 0.24 -5.12 -4.58
CA ILE A 128 0.23 -5.99 -3.40
C ILE A 128 -0.58 -7.26 -3.67
N ALA A 129 -1.79 -7.14 -4.24
CA ALA A 129 -2.62 -8.28 -4.57
C ALA A 129 -1.92 -9.23 -5.55
N HIS A 130 -1.24 -8.70 -6.57
CA HIS A 130 -0.42 -9.49 -7.48
C HIS A 130 0.72 -10.20 -6.76
N GLY A 131 1.53 -9.47 -5.96
CA GLY A 131 2.66 -10.04 -5.25
C GLY A 131 2.26 -11.13 -4.24
N VAL A 132 1.14 -10.95 -3.54
CA VAL A 132 0.63 -11.97 -2.61
C VAL A 132 0.06 -13.17 -3.36
N THR A 133 -0.71 -12.97 -4.45
CA THR A 133 -1.29 -14.08 -5.22
C THR A 133 -0.25 -14.89 -6.00
N ASP A 134 0.89 -14.31 -6.34
CA ASP A 134 2.01 -15.04 -6.96
C ASP A 134 2.76 -15.95 -5.96
N ALA A 135 2.73 -15.59 -4.68
CA ALA A 135 3.41 -16.34 -3.62
C ALA A 135 2.52 -17.32 -2.86
N VAL A 136 1.19 -17.08 -2.82
CA VAL A 136 0.24 -17.84 -2.00
C VAL A 136 -0.77 -18.55 -2.90
N GLN A 137 -1.05 -19.83 -2.62
CA GLN A 137 -2.02 -20.62 -3.38
C GLN A 137 -3.43 -20.00 -3.28
N SER A 138 -4.15 -19.91 -4.39
CA SER A 138 -5.44 -19.24 -4.51
C SER A 138 -6.52 -19.71 -3.54
N GLN A 139 -6.49 -20.98 -3.13
CA GLN A 139 -7.43 -21.54 -2.16
C GLN A 139 -7.33 -20.93 -0.75
N TYR A 140 -6.25 -20.22 -0.47
CA TYR A 140 -6.01 -19.53 0.81
C TYR A 140 -6.22 -18.02 0.71
N LEU A 141 -6.66 -17.51 -0.45
CA LEU A 141 -6.81 -16.09 -0.72
C LEU A 141 -8.27 -15.75 -1.03
N MET A 142 -8.70 -14.66 -0.45
CA MET A 142 -9.96 -13.99 -0.73
C MET A 142 -9.65 -12.55 -1.16
N VAL A 143 -10.03 -12.19 -2.38
CA VAL A 143 -9.82 -10.84 -2.91
C VAL A 143 -11.15 -10.11 -2.93
N VAL A 144 -11.19 -8.95 -2.32
CA VAL A 144 -12.40 -8.14 -2.17
C VAL A 144 -12.22 -6.80 -2.86
N GLU A 145 -13.16 -6.44 -3.72
CA GLU A 145 -13.30 -5.06 -4.24
C GLU A 145 -14.79 -4.77 -4.48
N PRO A 146 -15.44 -4.05 -3.57
CA PRO A 146 -16.88 -3.88 -3.61
C PRO A 146 -17.36 -2.96 -4.75
N ASN A 147 -16.46 -2.15 -5.32
CA ASN A 147 -16.81 -1.16 -6.34
C ASN A 147 -16.77 -1.70 -7.78
N ILE A 148 -16.30 -2.95 -7.99
CA ILE A 148 -16.32 -3.62 -9.29
C ILE A 148 -17.06 -4.96 -9.21
N LYS A 149 -17.67 -5.36 -10.32
CA LYS A 149 -18.43 -6.61 -10.39
C LYS A 149 -17.57 -7.84 -10.68
N GLN A 150 -16.47 -7.66 -11.40
CA GLN A 150 -15.57 -8.72 -11.82
C GLN A 150 -14.16 -8.19 -12.08
N HIS A 151 -13.18 -9.06 -11.95
CA HIS A 151 -11.79 -8.76 -12.28
C HIS A 151 -11.21 -9.89 -13.16
N PRO A 152 -10.39 -9.59 -14.19
CA PRO A 152 -9.91 -10.62 -15.12
C PRO A 152 -8.99 -11.66 -14.49
N ARG A 153 -8.27 -11.32 -13.42
CA ARG A 153 -7.30 -12.19 -12.74
C ARG A 153 -7.82 -12.75 -11.42
N PHE A 154 -8.67 -12.02 -10.70
CA PHE A 154 -9.11 -12.38 -9.34
C PHE A 154 -10.58 -12.78 -9.33
N ALA A 155 -10.90 -13.92 -8.72
CA ALA A 155 -12.26 -14.22 -8.29
C ALA A 155 -12.56 -13.36 -7.06
N LEU A 156 -13.53 -12.45 -7.20
CA LEU A 156 -13.88 -11.54 -6.10
C LEU A 156 -14.78 -12.26 -5.10
N THR A 157 -14.48 -12.02 -3.83
CA THR A 157 -15.25 -12.53 -2.68
C THR A 157 -16.07 -11.39 -2.06
N ASP A 158 -17.24 -11.71 -1.52
CA ASP A 158 -18.04 -10.75 -0.76
C ASP A 158 -17.28 -10.23 0.47
N TYR A 159 -17.46 -8.95 0.80
CA TYR A 159 -16.79 -8.30 1.92
C TYR A 159 -17.03 -9.01 3.25
N ASN A 160 -18.30 -9.31 3.58
CA ASN A 160 -18.66 -9.91 4.85
C ASN A 160 -18.17 -11.36 4.92
N GLU A 161 -18.26 -12.09 3.81
CA GLU A 161 -17.75 -13.45 3.71
C GLU A 161 -16.24 -13.50 3.96
N ALA A 162 -15.47 -12.64 3.28
CA ALA A 162 -14.03 -12.56 3.46
C ALA A 162 -13.65 -12.19 4.89
N TYR A 163 -14.30 -11.17 5.46
CA TYR A 163 -14.01 -10.72 6.83
C TYR A 163 -14.30 -11.78 7.89
N GLN A 164 -15.36 -12.61 7.71
CA GLN A 164 -15.70 -13.68 8.64
C GLN A 164 -14.80 -14.90 8.56
N LYS A 165 -14.25 -15.19 7.38
CA LYS A 165 -13.46 -16.40 7.11
C LYS A 165 -11.95 -16.19 7.22
N ALA A 166 -11.48 -14.96 7.15
CA ALA A 166 -10.06 -14.66 7.15
C ALA A 166 -9.42 -14.85 8.53
N ASP A 167 -8.24 -15.45 8.51
CA ASP A 167 -7.30 -15.43 9.65
C ASP A 167 -6.44 -14.17 9.65
N ILE A 168 -6.13 -13.65 8.43
CA ILE A 168 -5.36 -12.43 8.21
C ILE A 168 -6.17 -11.52 7.29
N VAL A 169 -6.40 -10.29 7.72
CA VAL A 169 -7.06 -9.24 6.94
C VAL A 169 -6.03 -8.16 6.61
N VAL A 170 -5.95 -7.79 5.32
CA VAL A 170 -5.01 -6.80 4.75
C VAL A 170 -5.79 -5.65 4.14
#